data_f568bc99ba854d0b8c355b914b4fa589
#
_entry.id   f568bc99ba854d0b8c355b914b4fa589
#
_cell.length_a   1.000
_cell.length_b   1.000
_cell.length_c   1.000
_cell.angle_alpha   90.00
_cell.angle_beta   90.00
_cell.angle_gamma   90.00
#
_symmetry.space_group_name_H-M   'P 1'
#
loop_
_entity.id
_entity.type
_entity.pdbx_description
1 polymer ?
#
loop_
_entity_poly.entity_id
_entity_poly.type
_entity_poly.pdbx_seq_one_letter_code
_entity_poly.pdbx_strand_id
1 'polypeptide(L)'
;HPFSSAQIERWVGALIAADAISDATIRIQLYGGDHPMLFILASAMLTYPEQYYRDGVGATTYRGERLIPSCKTGNLLLNYMALADANRRGNFEALLVDRHGHILEGTRSNFFAFRDGVLYTARDGEVLLGITREQVIRAAAKLSIPVVYEAVQVEDLFAGLYDELFISATSMAAMPLSRVDGMSFLGSYR
;
A
#
# COMPACT_ATOMS: atom_id res chain seq x y z
N HIS A 1 20.66 0.84 -17.01
CA HIS A 1 20.64 0.38 -15.61
C HIS A 1 21.98 -0.29 -15.29
N PRO A 2 22.66 0.01 -14.19
CA PRO A 2 24.00 -0.50 -13.92
C PRO A 2 24.06 -2.02 -13.67
N PHE A 3 22.90 -2.62 -13.33
CA PHE A 3 22.78 -4.06 -13.06
C PHE A 3 21.66 -4.67 -13.92
N SER A 4 21.91 -5.82 -14.54
CA SER A 4 20.90 -6.55 -15.31
C SER A 4 19.99 -7.37 -14.40
N SER A 5 18.76 -7.64 -14.85
CA SER A 5 17.82 -8.51 -14.13
C SER A 5 18.43 -9.89 -13.85
N ALA A 6 19.10 -10.47 -14.82
CA ALA A 6 19.77 -11.77 -14.66
C ALA A 6 20.89 -11.77 -13.61
N GLN A 7 21.60 -10.64 -13.43
CA GLN A 7 22.58 -10.51 -12.34
C GLN A 7 21.86 -10.47 -10.97
N ILE A 8 20.80 -9.67 -10.87
CA ILE A 8 20.02 -9.55 -9.64
C ILE A 8 19.40 -10.89 -9.25
N GLU A 9 18.80 -11.61 -10.21
CA GLU A 9 18.25 -12.97 -9.99
C GLU A 9 19.29 -13.96 -9.45
N ARG A 10 20.48 -13.97 -10.05
CA ARG A 10 21.59 -14.83 -9.55
C ARG A 10 22.01 -14.47 -8.12
N TRP A 11 22.10 -13.20 -7.81
CA TRP A 11 22.49 -12.76 -6.47
C TRP A 11 21.42 -13.05 -5.42
N VAL A 12 20.14 -12.91 -5.78
CA VAL A 12 19.01 -13.32 -4.91
C VAL A 12 19.07 -14.83 -4.68
N GLY A 13 19.27 -15.63 -5.75
CA GLY A 13 19.40 -17.08 -5.62
C GLY A 13 20.60 -17.50 -4.76
N ALA A 14 21.73 -16.81 -4.89
CA ALA A 14 22.91 -17.06 -4.06
C ALA A 14 22.65 -16.75 -2.58
N LEU A 15 21.96 -15.64 -2.26
CA LEU A 15 21.57 -15.30 -0.89
C LEU A 15 20.63 -16.35 -0.30
N ILE A 16 19.61 -16.74 -1.04
CA ILE A 16 18.65 -17.78 -0.61
C ILE A 16 19.37 -19.10 -0.30
N ALA A 17 20.30 -19.50 -1.15
CA ALA A 17 21.06 -20.75 -0.96
C ALA A 17 22.04 -20.65 0.23
N ALA A 18 22.74 -19.53 0.37
CA ALA A 18 23.74 -19.33 1.43
C ALA A 18 23.13 -19.35 2.84
N ASP A 19 21.96 -18.72 2.98
CA ASP A 19 21.26 -18.57 4.27
C ASP A 19 20.16 -19.64 4.49
N ALA A 20 20.05 -20.62 3.57
CA ALA A 20 19.04 -21.69 3.61
C ALA A 20 17.60 -21.13 3.83
N ILE A 21 17.26 -20.06 3.12
CA ILE A 21 16.01 -19.34 3.31
C ILE A 21 14.85 -20.16 2.74
N SER A 22 13.85 -20.49 3.56
CA SER A 22 12.58 -21.08 3.12
C SER A 22 11.52 -20.03 2.85
N ASP A 23 11.40 -19.05 3.75
CA ASP A 23 10.43 -17.95 3.68
C ASP A 23 11.06 -16.65 4.16
N ALA A 24 11.03 -15.62 3.30
CA ALA A 24 11.57 -14.31 3.67
C ALA A 24 11.00 -13.18 2.79
N THR A 25 11.09 -11.97 3.29
CA THR A 25 10.98 -10.76 2.48
C THR A 25 12.34 -10.44 1.91
N ILE A 26 12.49 -10.48 0.58
CA ILE A 26 13.70 -10.03 -0.11
C ILE A 26 13.53 -8.55 -0.46
N ARG A 27 14.47 -7.74 0.02
CA ARG A 27 14.53 -6.31 -0.29
C ARG A 27 15.74 -6.03 -1.18
N ILE A 28 15.49 -5.43 -2.33
CA ILE A 28 16.51 -4.98 -3.27
C ILE A 28 16.57 -3.46 -3.18
N GLN A 29 17.74 -2.92 -2.83
CA GLN A 29 17.97 -1.48 -2.70
C GLN A 29 19.09 -1.06 -3.65
N LEU A 30 18.77 -0.16 -4.57
CA LEU A 30 19.72 0.45 -5.49
C LEU A 30 20.01 1.88 -5.05
N TYR A 31 21.29 2.17 -4.84
CA TYR A 31 21.80 3.52 -4.63
C TYR A 31 22.47 3.97 -5.92
N GLY A 32 21.97 5.06 -6.49
CA GLY A 32 22.53 5.68 -7.69
C GLY A 32 23.80 6.51 -7.37
N GLY A 33 24.36 7.14 -8.39
CA GLY A 33 25.56 7.97 -8.32
C GLY A 33 26.66 7.46 -9.24
N ASP A 34 27.83 8.06 -9.16
CA ASP A 34 29.00 7.70 -9.99
C ASP A 34 29.46 6.25 -9.76
N HIS A 35 29.27 5.77 -8.54
CA HIS A 35 29.55 4.38 -8.15
C HIS A 35 28.28 3.75 -7.60
N PRO A 36 27.37 3.24 -8.44
CA PRO A 36 26.10 2.68 -7.99
C PRO A 36 26.34 1.42 -7.16
N MET A 37 25.60 1.30 -6.06
CA MET A 37 25.62 0.15 -5.17
C MET A 37 24.25 -0.51 -5.13
N LEU A 38 24.23 -1.84 -5.07
CA LEU A 38 23.02 -2.63 -4.92
C LEU A 38 23.14 -3.52 -3.69
N PHE A 39 22.14 -3.45 -2.82
CA PHE A 39 22.03 -4.30 -1.64
C PHE A 39 20.83 -5.24 -1.81
N ILE A 40 21.05 -6.50 -1.48
CA ILE A 40 20.00 -7.51 -1.42
C ILE A 40 19.95 -8.00 0.01
N LEU A 41 18.82 -7.82 0.66
CA LEU A 41 18.61 -8.11 2.07
C LEU A 41 17.46 -9.10 2.23
N ALA A 42 17.65 -10.09 3.08
CA ALA A 42 16.57 -10.96 3.53
C ALA A 42 16.14 -10.58 4.95
N SER A 43 14.86 -10.60 5.21
CA SER A 43 14.29 -10.37 6.54
C SER A 43 13.08 -11.28 6.75
N ALA A 44 12.69 -11.51 8.00
CA ALA A 44 11.48 -12.25 8.31
C ALA A 44 10.25 -11.68 7.59
N MET A 45 9.34 -12.54 7.18
CA MET A 45 8.06 -12.13 6.61
C MET A 45 7.22 -11.42 7.65
N LEU A 46 6.57 -10.32 7.24
CA LEU A 46 5.54 -9.68 8.03
C LEU A 46 4.26 -10.50 7.92
N THR A 47 3.74 -10.93 9.05
CA THR A 47 2.43 -11.57 9.16
C THR A 47 1.52 -10.74 10.04
N TYR A 48 0.24 -10.77 9.77
CA TYR A 48 -0.76 -10.03 10.53
C TYR A 48 -1.79 -10.99 11.10
N PRO A 49 -2.33 -10.72 12.32
CA PRO A 49 -3.37 -11.55 12.92
C PRO A 49 -4.59 -11.68 12.02
N GLU A 50 -5.20 -12.87 11.95
CA GLU A 50 -6.46 -13.08 11.19
C GLU A 50 -7.57 -12.12 11.61
N GLN A 51 -7.56 -11.71 12.86
CA GLN A 51 -8.49 -10.73 13.38
C GLN A 51 -8.48 -9.42 12.58
N TYR A 52 -7.32 -8.98 12.07
CA TYR A 52 -7.22 -7.75 11.28
C TYR A 52 -8.00 -7.87 9.95
N TYR A 53 -8.02 -9.06 9.36
CA TYR A 53 -8.75 -9.33 8.12
C TYR A 53 -10.25 -9.50 8.34
N ARG A 54 -10.65 -10.00 9.52
CA ARG A 54 -12.05 -10.19 9.87
C ARG A 54 -12.71 -8.90 10.37
N ASP A 55 -12.04 -8.16 11.25
CA ASP A 55 -12.62 -7.03 11.97
C ASP A 55 -12.22 -5.68 11.36
N GLY A 56 -11.28 -5.70 10.39
CA GLY A 56 -10.67 -4.52 9.81
C GLY A 56 -9.74 -3.78 10.78
N VAL A 57 -8.95 -2.88 10.22
CA VAL A 57 -7.99 -2.06 10.99
C VAL A 57 -8.35 -0.58 10.91
N GLY A 58 -7.83 0.21 11.85
CA GLY A 58 -8.01 1.66 11.84
C GLY A 58 -6.96 2.36 10.97
N ALA A 59 -7.38 3.44 10.31
CA ALA A 59 -6.49 4.37 9.62
C ALA A 59 -6.71 5.79 10.10
N THR A 60 -5.74 6.66 9.80
CA THR A 60 -5.87 8.11 9.98
C THR A 60 -5.46 8.83 8.71
N THR A 61 -6.10 9.94 8.39
CA THR A 61 -5.66 10.78 7.27
C THR A 61 -4.42 11.58 7.68
N TYR A 62 -3.50 11.77 6.73
CA TYR A 62 -2.29 12.55 6.92
C TYR A 62 -2.02 13.40 5.69
N ARG A 63 -1.98 14.72 5.84
CA ARG A 63 -1.68 15.63 4.72
C ARG A 63 -0.23 15.47 4.26
N GLY A 64 -0.07 15.06 3.03
CA GLY A 64 1.20 14.88 2.37
C GLY A 64 1.08 13.95 1.18
N GLU A 65 1.88 14.22 0.17
CA GLU A 65 1.95 13.43 -1.07
C GLU A 65 3.40 13.08 -1.37
N ARG A 66 3.63 11.92 -1.97
CA ARG A 66 4.98 11.49 -2.35
C ARG A 66 5.49 12.34 -3.52
N LEU A 67 6.76 12.74 -3.45
CA LEU A 67 7.39 13.58 -4.48
C LEU A 67 7.41 12.90 -5.87
N ILE A 68 7.66 11.58 -5.92
CA ILE A 68 7.68 10.76 -7.14
C ILE A 68 6.86 9.50 -6.86
N PRO A 69 5.51 9.60 -6.92
CA PRO A 69 4.64 8.50 -6.52
C PRO A 69 4.78 7.24 -7.38
N SER A 70 5.05 7.40 -8.68
CA SER A 70 5.27 6.28 -9.62
C SER A 70 6.54 5.46 -9.34
N CYS A 71 7.48 5.99 -8.54
CA CYS A 71 8.73 5.32 -8.21
C CYS A 71 8.77 4.83 -6.77
N LYS A 72 9.23 3.59 -6.56
CA LYS A 72 9.48 3.06 -5.22
C LYS A 72 10.86 3.54 -4.73
N THR A 73 10.92 4.80 -4.32
CA THR A 73 12.15 5.45 -3.85
C THR A 73 12.44 5.16 -2.39
N GLY A 74 13.71 5.39 -1.97
CA GLY A 74 14.13 5.37 -0.58
C GLY A 74 13.77 6.66 0.20
N ASN A 75 13.11 7.64 -0.42
CA ASN A 75 12.63 8.85 0.26
C ASN A 75 11.35 8.52 1.05
N LEU A 76 11.53 7.98 2.25
CA LEU A 76 10.46 7.48 3.10
C LEU A 76 10.12 8.40 4.29
N LEU A 77 10.69 9.62 4.34
CA LEU A 77 10.48 10.50 5.50
C LEU A 77 9.01 10.81 5.74
N LEU A 78 8.26 11.19 4.69
CA LEU A 78 6.83 11.43 4.77
C LEU A 78 6.08 10.19 5.29
N ASN A 79 6.35 9.03 4.67
CA ASN A 79 5.70 7.76 5.03
C ASN A 79 5.98 7.40 6.50
N TYR A 80 7.22 7.59 6.95
CA TYR A 80 7.61 7.32 8.34
C TYR A 80 6.89 8.25 9.32
N MET A 81 6.86 9.55 9.05
CA MET A 81 6.18 10.54 9.90
C MET A 81 4.69 10.28 9.99
N ALA A 82 4.04 10.02 8.84
CA ALA A 82 2.62 9.73 8.77
C ALA A 82 2.25 8.44 9.52
N LEU A 83 3.03 7.36 9.31
CA LEU A 83 2.79 6.10 10.00
C LEU A 83 3.04 6.21 11.52
N ALA A 84 4.06 6.95 11.93
CA ALA A 84 4.32 7.21 13.35
C ALA A 84 3.17 8.00 14.01
N ASP A 85 2.56 8.95 13.28
CA ASP A 85 1.37 9.66 13.76
C ASP A 85 0.17 8.72 13.88
N ALA A 86 -0.11 7.90 12.87
CA ALA A 86 -1.17 6.90 12.92
C ALA A 86 -1.01 5.93 14.11
N ASN A 87 0.20 5.41 14.30
CA ASN A 87 0.50 4.50 15.41
C ASN A 87 0.28 5.16 16.79
N ARG A 88 0.67 6.44 16.96
CA ARG A 88 0.38 7.19 18.21
C ARG A 88 -1.10 7.35 18.48
N ARG A 89 -1.93 7.40 17.43
CA ARG A 89 -3.40 7.44 17.53
C ARG A 89 -4.05 6.05 17.62
N GLY A 90 -3.26 4.98 17.74
CA GLY A 90 -3.74 3.60 17.81
C GLY A 90 -4.30 3.09 16.47
N ASN A 91 -3.85 3.65 15.35
CA ASN A 91 -4.23 3.22 14.01
C ASN A 91 -3.10 2.43 13.33
N PHE A 92 -3.49 1.54 12.44
CA PHE A 92 -2.59 0.62 11.72
C PHE A 92 -1.88 1.28 10.54
N GLU A 93 -2.55 2.22 9.88
CA GLU A 93 -2.06 2.88 8.66
C GLU A 93 -2.38 4.37 8.68
N ALA A 94 -1.58 5.15 7.92
CA ALA A 94 -1.95 6.51 7.57
C ALA A 94 -2.25 6.61 6.07
N LEU A 95 -3.37 7.24 5.74
CA LEU A 95 -3.78 7.53 4.38
C LEU A 95 -3.24 8.91 3.99
N LEU A 96 -2.40 8.93 2.96
CA LEU A 96 -1.80 10.17 2.45
C LEU A 96 -2.83 10.96 1.66
N VAL A 97 -3.01 12.22 2.04
CA VAL A 97 -3.99 13.14 1.44
C VAL A 97 -3.24 14.28 0.77
N ASP A 98 -3.53 14.52 -0.50
CA ASP A 98 -2.93 15.60 -1.26
C ASP A 98 -3.42 16.99 -0.80
N ARG A 99 -2.89 18.04 -1.43
CA ARG A 99 -3.28 19.44 -1.14
C ARG A 99 -4.73 19.77 -1.52
N HIS A 100 -5.38 18.94 -2.33
CA HIS A 100 -6.75 19.12 -2.80
C HIS A 100 -7.76 18.29 -2.00
N GLY A 101 -7.32 17.53 -1.00
CA GLY A 101 -8.18 16.68 -0.18
C GLY A 101 -8.42 15.28 -0.72
N HIS A 102 -7.65 14.84 -1.71
CA HIS A 102 -7.78 13.49 -2.24
C HIS A 102 -6.94 12.48 -1.44
N ILE A 103 -7.54 11.37 -1.06
CA ILE A 103 -6.84 10.23 -0.47
C ILE A 103 -6.16 9.47 -1.63
N LEU A 104 -4.83 9.49 -1.64
CA LEU A 104 -4.06 8.86 -2.72
C LEU A 104 -3.75 7.39 -2.40
N GLU A 105 -2.98 7.16 -1.35
CA GLU A 105 -2.48 5.83 -0.95
C GLU A 105 -2.18 5.80 0.55
N GLY A 106 -1.92 4.62 1.10
CA GLY A 106 -1.36 4.50 2.44
C GLY A 106 0.15 4.73 2.46
N THR A 107 0.76 4.77 3.65
CA THR A 107 2.23 4.95 3.76
C THR A 107 3.02 3.80 3.16
N ARG A 108 2.44 2.62 3.05
CA ARG A 108 3.06 1.39 2.52
C ARG A 108 2.09 0.54 1.71
N SER A 109 0.93 1.10 1.34
CA SER A 109 -0.18 0.38 0.72
C SER A 109 -0.88 1.25 -0.31
N ASN A 110 -1.60 0.64 -1.26
CA ASN A 110 -2.57 1.33 -2.10
C ASN A 110 -3.94 1.36 -1.40
N PHE A 111 -4.72 2.40 -1.66
CA PHE A 111 -6.04 2.62 -1.07
C PHE A 111 -7.16 2.35 -2.09
N PHE A 112 -8.26 1.79 -1.59
CA PHE A 112 -9.46 1.47 -2.36
C PHE A 112 -10.71 1.75 -1.54
N ALA A 113 -11.77 2.13 -2.23
CA ALA A 113 -13.09 2.33 -1.64
C ALA A 113 -14.19 1.75 -2.54
N PHE A 114 -15.23 1.18 -1.95
CA PHE A 114 -16.44 0.78 -2.66
C PHE A 114 -17.53 1.80 -2.45
N ARG A 115 -18.29 2.06 -3.51
CA ARG A 115 -19.51 2.84 -3.51
C ARG A 115 -20.46 2.26 -4.54
N ASP A 116 -21.66 1.85 -4.13
CA ASP A 116 -22.71 1.33 -5.01
C ASP A 116 -22.22 0.20 -5.95
N GLY A 117 -21.36 -0.70 -5.44
CA GLY A 117 -20.78 -1.80 -6.22
C GLY A 117 -19.67 -1.40 -7.19
N VAL A 118 -19.19 -0.17 -7.16
CA VAL A 118 -18.08 0.36 -7.96
C VAL A 118 -16.83 0.50 -7.09
N LEU A 119 -15.70 0.05 -7.60
CA LEU A 119 -14.39 0.17 -6.92
C LEU A 119 -13.68 1.44 -7.35
N TYR A 120 -13.32 2.29 -6.39
CA TYR A 120 -12.56 3.53 -6.57
C TYR A 120 -11.13 3.36 -6.10
N THR A 121 -10.17 3.90 -6.85
CA THR A 121 -8.75 4.00 -6.46
C THR A 121 -8.11 5.17 -7.22
N ALA A 122 -7.07 5.77 -6.66
CA ALA A 122 -6.36 6.86 -7.31
C ALA A 122 -5.77 6.46 -8.68
N ARG A 123 -5.57 7.45 -9.55
CA ARG A 123 -5.09 7.26 -10.92
C ARG A 123 -3.66 6.74 -10.95
N ASP A 124 -3.33 6.06 -12.04
CA ASP A 124 -1.95 5.74 -12.36
C ASP A 124 -1.14 7.04 -12.49
N GLY A 125 0.04 7.07 -11.90
CA GLY A 125 0.88 8.27 -11.84
C GLY A 125 0.72 9.10 -10.56
N GLU A 126 -0.39 8.99 -9.85
CA GLU A 126 -0.63 9.63 -8.55
C GLU A 126 -0.17 8.77 -7.36
N VAL A 127 0.01 7.48 -7.59
CA VAL A 127 0.35 6.47 -6.58
C VAL A 127 1.40 5.50 -7.10
N LEU A 128 1.95 4.69 -6.19
CA LEU A 128 2.77 3.55 -6.58
C LEU A 128 1.88 2.48 -7.23
N LEU A 129 2.28 2.01 -8.42
CA LEU A 129 1.64 0.89 -9.10
C LEU A 129 2.05 -0.42 -8.42
N GLY A 130 1.39 -0.74 -7.32
CA GLY A 130 1.65 -1.93 -6.52
C GLY A 130 1.25 -3.21 -7.25
N ILE A 131 2.07 -4.27 -7.11
CA ILE A 131 1.75 -5.61 -7.67
C ILE A 131 0.39 -6.08 -7.13
N THR A 132 0.13 -5.90 -5.84
CA THR A 132 -1.15 -6.28 -5.22
C THR A 132 -2.29 -5.39 -5.72
N ARG A 133 -2.05 -4.09 -5.95
CA ARG A 133 -3.03 -3.20 -6.58
C ARG A 133 -3.48 -3.76 -7.94
N GLU A 134 -2.54 -4.18 -8.77
CA GLU A 134 -2.84 -4.77 -10.07
C GLU A 134 -3.67 -6.06 -9.93
N GLN A 135 -3.36 -6.91 -8.95
CA GLN A 135 -4.15 -8.13 -8.68
C GLN A 135 -5.58 -7.82 -8.23
N VAL A 136 -5.76 -6.79 -7.39
CA VAL A 136 -7.10 -6.31 -6.98
C VAL A 136 -7.90 -5.84 -8.20
N ILE A 137 -7.32 -5.02 -9.07
CA ILE A 137 -7.98 -4.54 -10.28
C ILE A 137 -8.33 -5.70 -11.23
N ARG A 138 -7.43 -6.68 -11.40
CA ARG A 138 -7.69 -7.89 -12.19
C ARG A 138 -8.81 -8.75 -11.57
N ALA A 139 -8.87 -8.85 -10.25
CA ALA A 139 -9.95 -9.56 -9.56
C ALA A 139 -11.29 -8.84 -9.76
N ALA A 140 -11.33 -7.52 -9.63
CA ALA A 140 -12.52 -6.72 -9.91
C ALA A 140 -13.03 -6.96 -11.34
N ALA A 141 -12.13 -6.93 -12.33
CA ALA A 141 -12.49 -7.22 -13.73
C ALA A 141 -13.07 -8.62 -13.92
N LYS A 142 -12.50 -9.65 -13.28
CA LYS A 142 -13.02 -11.03 -13.33
C LYS A 142 -14.41 -11.17 -12.70
N LEU A 143 -14.69 -10.37 -11.67
CA LEU A 143 -15.98 -10.35 -10.97
C LEU A 143 -16.98 -9.38 -11.61
N SER A 144 -16.61 -8.75 -12.75
CA SER A 144 -17.43 -7.73 -13.42
C SER A 144 -17.74 -6.52 -12.52
N ILE A 145 -16.85 -6.19 -11.59
CA ILE A 145 -16.94 -5.01 -10.75
C ILE A 145 -16.30 -3.85 -11.52
N PRO A 146 -17.05 -2.76 -11.80
CA PRO A 146 -16.49 -1.58 -12.44
C PRO A 146 -15.39 -0.94 -11.57
N VAL A 147 -14.31 -0.47 -12.20
CA VAL A 147 -13.23 0.25 -11.52
C VAL A 147 -13.18 1.69 -12.03
N VAL A 148 -13.23 2.64 -11.12
CA VAL A 148 -13.07 4.07 -11.39
C VAL A 148 -11.72 4.52 -10.84
N TYR A 149 -10.88 5.02 -11.74
CA TYR A 149 -9.58 5.58 -11.39
C TYR A 149 -9.73 7.05 -11.01
N GLU A 150 -10.22 7.26 -9.81
CA GLU A 150 -10.44 8.57 -9.20
C GLU A 150 -10.17 8.47 -7.71
N ALA A 151 -9.34 9.39 -7.22
CA ALA A 151 -9.00 9.43 -5.81
C ALA A 151 -10.21 9.89 -4.99
N VAL A 152 -10.43 9.24 -3.86
CA VAL A 152 -11.54 9.55 -2.94
C VAL A 152 -11.28 10.89 -2.26
N GLN A 153 -12.26 11.79 -2.31
CA GLN A 153 -12.24 13.02 -1.52
C GLN A 153 -12.48 12.71 -0.04
N VAL A 154 -11.68 13.31 0.83
CA VAL A 154 -11.85 13.19 2.28
C VAL A 154 -13.25 13.64 2.72
N GLU A 155 -13.77 14.70 2.13
CA GLU A 155 -15.11 15.24 2.42
C GLU A 155 -16.20 14.24 2.07
N ASP A 156 -16.12 13.60 0.89
CA ASP A 156 -17.06 12.58 0.44
C ASP A 156 -17.00 11.31 1.31
N LEU A 157 -15.79 10.95 1.75
CA LEU A 157 -15.61 9.85 2.69
C LEU A 157 -16.35 10.11 4.00
N PHE A 158 -16.16 11.28 4.59
CA PHE A 158 -16.83 11.66 5.84
C PHE A 158 -18.32 12.01 5.68
N ALA A 159 -18.77 12.30 4.46
CA ALA A 159 -20.19 12.39 4.14
C ALA A 159 -20.88 11.01 4.05
N GLY A 160 -20.12 9.90 4.17
CA GLY A 160 -20.65 8.55 4.16
C GLY A 160 -21.02 8.05 2.76
N LEU A 161 -20.38 8.56 1.71
CA LEU A 161 -20.68 8.16 0.33
C LEU A 161 -20.03 6.82 -0.07
N TYR A 162 -19.21 6.23 0.78
CA TYR A 162 -18.52 4.96 0.52
C TYR A 162 -18.93 3.88 1.51
N ASP A 163 -19.19 2.69 0.99
CA ASP A 163 -19.70 1.54 1.74
C ASP A 163 -18.59 0.80 2.48
N GLU A 164 -17.48 0.55 1.78
CA GLU A 164 -16.36 -0.26 2.27
C GLU A 164 -15.03 0.36 1.84
N LEU A 165 -14.03 0.18 2.70
CA LEU A 165 -12.68 0.67 2.47
C LEU A 165 -11.67 -0.46 2.72
N PHE A 166 -10.61 -0.50 1.91
CA PHE A 166 -9.49 -1.38 2.20
C PHE A 166 -8.17 -0.84 1.63
N ILE A 167 -7.09 -1.39 2.12
CA ILE A 167 -5.74 -1.13 1.63
C ILE A 167 -5.11 -2.42 1.11
N SER A 168 -4.16 -2.30 0.20
CA SER A 168 -3.45 -3.47 -0.33
C SER A 168 -1.94 -3.28 -0.41
N ALA A 169 -1.20 -4.33 -0.08
CA ALA A 169 0.24 -4.41 -0.26
C ALA A 169 0.69 -5.88 -0.33
N THR A 170 1.89 -6.13 -0.83
CA THR A 170 2.44 -7.50 -0.92
C THR A 170 2.57 -8.22 0.42
N SER A 171 2.77 -7.47 1.52
CA SER A 171 2.88 -8.03 2.87
C SER A 171 1.54 -8.30 3.56
N MET A 172 0.42 -7.75 3.04
CA MET A 172 -0.89 -7.82 3.72
C MET A 172 -2.05 -8.21 2.80
N ALA A 173 -1.79 -8.50 1.51
CA ALA A 173 -2.83 -8.71 0.52
C ALA A 173 -3.86 -7.56 0.52
N ALA A 174 -5.16 -7.84 0.72
CA ALA A 174 -6.21 -6.83 0.92
C ALA A 174 -6.59 -6.79 2.41
N MET A 175 -6.38 -5.64 3.05
CA MET A 175 -6.65 -5.43 4.47
C MET A 175 -7.82 -4.45 4.63
N PRO A 176 -8.96 -4.87 5.20
CA PRO A 176 -10.11 -4.00 5.41
C PRO A 176 -9.80 -2.84 6.37
N LEU A 177 -10.39 -1.68 6.11
CA LEU A 177 -10.39 -0.53 7.02
C LEU A 177 -11.74 -0.41 7.71
N SER A 178 -11.80 -0.64 9.02
CA SER A 178 -13.03 -0.53 9.79
C SER A 178 -13.30 0.89 10.31
N ARG A 179 -12.28 1.76 10.33
CA ARG A 179 -12.43 3.16 10.72
C ARG A 179 -11.36 4.04 10.09
N VAL A 180 -11.71 5.31 9.84
CA VAL A 180 -10.78 6.37 9.43
C VAL A 180 -11.05 7.61 10.29
N ASP A 181 -10.03 8.14 10.96
CA ASP A 181 -10.12 9.30 11.89
C ASP A 181 -11.28 9.19 12.90
N GLY A 182 -11.55 7.97 13.38
CA GLY A 182 -12.62 7.69 14.33
C GLY A 182 -14.00 7.43 13.73
N MET A 183 -14.24 7.75 12.46
CA MET A 183 -15.47 7.37 11.77
C MET A 183 -15.43 5.89 11.38
N SER A 184 -16.49 5.16 11.70
CA SER A 184 -16.62 3.73 11.41
C SER A 184 -17.14 3.48 10.01
N PHE A 185 -16.53 2.52 9.32
CA PHE A 185 -16.92 2.01 8.00
C PHE A 185 -17.17 0.50 8.15
N LEU A 186 -18.15 0.18 8.98
CA LEU A 186 -18.58 -1.20 9.17
C LEU A 186 -19.57 -1.54 8.05
N GLY A 187 -19.08 -1.68 6.84
CA GLY A 187 -19.76 -2.47 5.83
C GLY A 187 -19.82 -3.93 6.31
N SER A 188 -20.85 -4.63 5.96
CA SER A 188 -20.93 -6.07 6.24
C SER A 188 -19.90 -6.80 5.36
N TYR A 189 -18.67 -6.94 5.86
CA TYR A 189 -17.71 -7.90 5.31
C TYR A 189 -18.27 -9.31 5.51
N ARG A 190 -19.24 -9.71 4.66
CA ARG A 190 -19.87 -11.03 4.69
C ARG A 190 -19.64 -11.74 3.38
#